data_e7bac4f5eed5d20149cae89a52645464
#
_entry.id   e7bac4f5eed5d20149cae89a52645464
#
_cell.length_a   1.000
_cell.length_b   1.000
_cell.length_c   1.000
_cell.angle_alpha   90.00
_cell.angle_beta   90.00
_cell.angle_gamma   90.00
#
_symmetry.space_group_name_H-M   'P 1'
#
loop_
_entity.id
_entity.type
_entity.pdbx_description
1 polymer ?
#
loop_
_entity_poly.entity_id
_entity_poly.type
_entity_poly.pdbx_seq_one_letter_code
_entity_poly.pdbx_strand_id
1 'polypeptide(L)'
;MQCPKCQFENPEGIKFCGECGAKLERICLSCNSPNPSHFKFCGQCGNNLVDPDEKPPKDLSIDEKIEKIQKYLPKGLTEKILSQRDRIEGERKHVTVMFCDMVGFTHLADKLGPEESYRIMDKIYELLIHKVHDYDGTVNEMTGDGIMALFGAPIAVEDAPLRAIRSAYSVHREIARFSDKLRQEKDNIAPLKMRIGIHTGPVVVGTVGNDLRVE
;
A
#
# COMPACT_ATOMS: atom_id res chain seq x y z
N MET A 1 -19.16 20.80 23.79
CA MET A 1 -18.45 20.74 22.49
C MET A 1 -18.10 19.29 22.16
N GLN A 2 -18.20 18.88 20.91
CA GLN A 2 -17.92 17.51 20.49
C GLN A 2 -16.41 17.31 20.24
N CYS A 3 -15.84 16.20 20.74
CA CYS A 3 -14.42 15.88 20.56
C CYS A 3 -14.17 15.48 19.10
N PRO A 4 -13.17 16.07 18.39
CA PRO A 4 -12.88 15.73 17.00
C PRO A 4 -12.26 14.33 16.83
N LYS A 5 -11.76 13.69 17.90
CA LYS A 5 -11.12 12.39 17.86
C LYS A 5 -12.07 11.23 18.16
N CYS A 6 -12.93 11.34 19.19
CA CYS A 6 -13.81 10.25 19.64
C CYS A 6 -15.30 10.61 19.62
N GLN A 7 -15.67 11.82 19.15
CA GLN A 7 -17.03 12.34 19.05
C GLN A 7 -17.80 12.45 20.38
N PHE A 8 -17.14 12.20 21.52
CA PHE A 8 -17.74 12.36 22.83
C PHE A 8 -18.15 13.81 23.07
N GLU A 9 -19.35 14.06 23.63
CA GLU A 9 -19.82 15.38 23.98
C GLU A 9 -19.21 15.83 25.31
N ASN A 10 -18.44 16.91 25.26
CA ASN A 10 -17.76 17.48 26.42
C ASN A 10 -18.41 18.80 26.81
N PRO A 11 -18.40 19.14 28.11
CA PRO A 11 -18.80 20.47 28.59
C PRO A 11 -18.00 21.60 27.92
N GLU A 12 -18.60 22.79 27.80
CA GLU A 12 -17.88 23.95 27.27
C GLU A 12 -16.79 24.42 28.24
N GLY A 13 -15.67 24.88 27.70
CA GLY A 13 -14.55 25.46 28.44
C GLY A 13 -13.52 24.45 28.99
N ILE A 14 -13.61 23.16 28.66
CA ILE A 14 -12.56 22.19 29.01
C ILE A 14 -11.51 22.12 27.91
N LYS A 15 -10.24 21.97 28.32
CA LYS A 15 -9.08 21.94 27.40
C LYS A 15 -8.78 20.57 26.81
N PHE A 16 -9.23 19.50 27.44
CA PHE A 16 -9.01 18.12 27.04
C PHE A 16 -10.30 17.32 27.11
N CYS A 17 -10.48 16.39 26.18
CA CYS A 17 -11.62 15.49 26.20
C CYS A 17 -11.58 14.56 27.41
N GLY A 18 -12.69 14.50 28.14
CA GLY A 18 -12.82 13.66 29.33
C GLY A 18 -12.76 12.16 29.03
N GLU A 19 -13.05 11.73 27.79
CA GLU A 19 -13.08 10.32 27.40
C GLU A 19 -11.74 9.84 26.83
N CYS A 20 -11.14 10.57 25.87
CA CYS A 20 -9.94 10.13 25.15
C CYS A 20 -8.69 10.99 25.39
N GLY A 21 -8.77 12.01 26.25
CA GLY A 21 -7.65 12.92 26.57
C GLY A 21 -7.19 13.82 25.42
N ALA A 22 -7.88 13.84 24.28
CA ALA A 22 -7.50 14.69 23.15
C ALA A 22 -7.69 16.18 23.50
N LYS A 23 -6.75 17.03 23.08
CA LYS A 23 -6.81 18.48 23.30
C LYS A 23 -7.95 19.10 22.48
N LEU A 24 -8.80 19.87 23.11
CA LEU A 24 -10.01 20.48 22.53
C LEU A 24 -9.83 21.92 22.11
N GLU A 25 -8.86 22.66 22.71
CA GLU A 25 -8.58 24.07 22.43
C GLU A 25 -7.12 24.29 22.03
N ARG A 26 -6.90 25.22 21.08
CA ARG A 26 -5.59 25.77 20.73
C ARG A 26 -5.55 27.28 21.08
N ILE A 27 -4.48 27.70 21.72
CA ILE A 27 -4.25 29.14 21.99
C ILE A 27 -3.47 29.74 20.83
N CYS A 28 -3.98 30.81 20.25
CA CYS A 28 -3.26 31.54 19.21
C CYS A 28 -2.01 32.21 19.77
N LEU A 29 -0.84 31.95 19.22
CA LEU A 29 0.42 32.55 19.67
C LEU A 29 0.54 34.05 19.36
N SER A 30 -0.27 34.55 18.41
CA SER A 30 -0.23 35.94 17.97
C SER A 30 -1.15 36.87 18.83
N CYS A 31 -2.35 36.38 19.18
CA CYS A 31 -3.34 37.22 19.90
C CYS A 31 -3.86 36.59 21.21
N ASN A 32 -3.33 35.45 21.63
CA ASN A 32 -3.68 34.64 22.78
C ASN A 32 -5.16 34.22 22.87
N SER A 33 -5.92 34.31 21.79
CA SER A 33 -7.31 33.87 21.77
C SER A 33 -7.42 32.33 21.72
N PRO A 34 -8.34 31.72 22.51
CA PRO A 34 -8.61 30.31 22.41
C PRO A 34 -9.38 30.01 21.14
N ASN A 35 -8.99 28.91 20.46
CA ASN A 35 -9.63 28.44 19.27
C ASN A 35 -9.89 26.93 19.38
N PRO A 36 -10.94 26.40 18.73
CA PRO A 36 -11.13 24.95 18.62
C PRO A 36 -9.90 24.26 18.01
N SER A 37 -9.53 23.09 18.53
CA SER A 37 -8.31 22.39 18.12
C SER A 37 -8.26 22.01 16.63
N HIS A 38 -9.40 21.92 15.95
CA HIS A 38 -9.52 21.62 14.53
C HIS A 38 -9.39 22.85 13.61
N PHE A 39 -9.32 24.07 14.18
CA PHE A 39 -9.12 25.28 13.37
C PHE A 39 -7.69 25.38 12.87
N LYS A 40 -7.53 25.63 11.58
CA LYS A 40 -6.23 25.88 10.93
C LYS A 40 -5.77 27.34 11.07
N PHE A 41 -6.72 28.26 11.22
CA PHE A 41 -6.47 29.68 11.36
C PHE A 41 -7.23 30.23 12.57
N CYS A 42 -6.65 31.22 13.22
CA CYS A 42 -7.28 31.91 14.37
C CYS A 42 -8.54 32.68 13.95
N GLY A 43 -9.65 32.38 14.57
CA GLY A 43 -10.92 33.06 14.29
C GLY A 43 -10.92 34.56 14.64
N GLN A 44 -9.94 35.05 15.46
CA GLN A 44 -9.84 36.44 15.86
C GLN A 44 -8.87 37.27 15.00
N CYS A 45 -7.68 36.73 14.69
CA CYS A 45 -6.62 37.49 14.00
C CYS A 45 -6.17 36.86 12.67
N GLY A 46 -6.75 35.75 12.29
CA GLY A 46 -6.41 35.05 11.02
C GLY A 46 -5.03 34.38 11.03
N ASN A 47 -4.28 34.41 12.13
CA ASN A 47 -2.98 33.79 12.22
C ASN A 47 -3.09 32.25 12.07
N ASN A 48 -2.08 31.63 11.44
CA ASN A 48 -2.03 30.17 11.29
C ASN A 48 -1.83 29.51 12.66
N LEU A 49 -2.72 28.58 13.03
CA LEU A 49 -2.70 27.84 14.29
C LEU A 49 -2.03 26.47 14.17
N VAL A 50 -1.60 26.07 12.97
CA VAL A 50 -0.86 24.83 12.78
C VAL A 50 0.54 25.04 13.32
N ASP A 51 0.92 24.27 14.34
CA ASP A 51 2.27 24.31 14.91
C ASP A 51 3.28 24.01 13.79
N PRO A 52 4.34 24.82 13.63
CA PRO A 52 5.41 24.54 12.69
C PRO A 52 6.14 23.21 13.01
N ASP A 53 5.95 22.66 14.22
CA ASP A 53 6.47 21.34 14.64
C ASP A 53 5.46 20.19 14.46
N GLU A 54 4.17 20.44 14.21
CA GLU A 54 3.30 19.47 13.60
C GLU A 54 3.67 19.38 12.10
N LYS A 55 4.82 18.78 11.83
CA LYS A 55 5.13 18.35 10.46
C LYS A 55 3.95 17.54 9.98
N PRO A 56 3.32 17.92 8.84
CA PRO A 56 2.46 16.97 8.12
C PRO A 56 3.24 15.67 8.02
N PRO A 57 2.60 14.50 7.99
CA PRO A 57 3.31 13.23 7.84
C PRO A 57 4.32 13.49 6.73
N LYS A 58 5.62 13.40 7.09
CA LYS A 58 6.73 13.86 6.25
C LYS A 58 6.42 13.41 4.84
N ASP A 59 6.12 14.33 3.96
CA ASP A 59 6.18 14.03 2.55
C ASP A 59 7.62 13.60 2.33
N LEU A 60 7.80 12.27 2.26
CA LEU A 60 9.09 11.68 2.01
C LEU A 60 9.70 12.44 0.85
N SER A 61 10.94 12.87 0.98
CA SER A 61 11.65 13.48 -0.15
C SER A 61 11.53 12.54 -1.35
N ILE A 62 11.65 13.08 -2.56
CA ILE A 62 11.63 12.25 -3.77
C ILE A 62 12.64 11.12 -3.65
N ASP A 63 13.80 11.37 -3.06
CA ASP A 63 14.84 10.36 -2.84
C ASP A 63 14.39 9.27 -1.84
N GLU A 64 13.74 9.64 -0.73
CA GLU A 64 13.18 8.67 0.23
C GLU A 64 12.00 7.87 -0.36
N LYS A 65 11.21 8.50 -1.25
CA LYS A 65 10.16 7.81 -2.02
C LYS A 65 10.78 6.83 -3.02
N ILE A 66 11.84 7.24 -3.71
CA ILE A 66 12.61 6.40 -4.63
C ILE A 66 13.27 5.23 -3.89
N GLU A 67 13.92 5.45 -2.74
CA GLU A 67 14.50 4.37 -1.94
C GLU A 67 13.46 3.34 -1.48
N LYS A 68 12.27 3.80 -1.05
CA LYS A 68 11.17 2.88 -0.71
C LYS A 68 10.69 2.09 -1.92
N ILE A 69 10.54 2.75 -3.06
CA ILE A 69 10.13 2.10 -4.31
C ILE A 69 11.22 1.13 -4.79
N GLN A 70 12.50 1.50 -4.70
CA GLN A 70 13.63 0.64 -5.07
C GLN A 70 13.70 -0.66 -4.24
N LYS A 71 13.24 -0.62 -3.00
CA LYS A 71 13.12 -1.81 -2.15
C LYS A 71 12.14 -2.84 -2.71
N TYR A 72 11.14 -2.38 -3.48
CA TYR A 72 10.09 -3.21 -4.09
C TYR A 72 10.30 -3.45 -5.59
N LEU A 73 11.35 -2.87 -6.19
CA LEU A 73 11.68 -3.08 -7.60
C LEU A 73 12.88 -4.03 -7.74
N PRO A 74 12.88 -4.91 -8.76
CA PRO A 74 14.05 -5.72 -9.09
C PRO A 74 15.27 -4.83 -9.34
N LYS A 75 16.45 -5.26 -8.86
CA LYS A 75 17.71 -4.53 -9.08
C LYS A 75 17.93 -4.27 -10.58
N GLY A 76 18.15 -3.01 -10.94
CA GLY A 76 18.37 -2.59 -12.33
C GLY A 76 17.10 -2.34 -13.16
N LEU A 77 15.90 -2.57 -12.61
CA LEU A 77 14.64 -2.26 -13.31
C LEU A 77 14.46 -0.75 -13.49
N THR A 78 14.76 0.03 -12.46
CA THR A 78 14.66 1.51 -12.50
C THR A 78 15.53 2.11 -13.59
N GLU A 79 16.78 1.65 -13.71
CA GLU A 79 17.70 2.12 -14.76
C GLU A 79 17.22 1.74 -16.16
N LYS A 80 16.68 0.53 -16.32
CA LYS A 80 16.14 0.06 -17.61
C LYS A 80 14.84 0.77 -18.00
N ILE A 81 13.95 1.05 -17.04
CA ILE A 81 12.74 1.85 -17.28
C ILE A 81 13.13 3.28 -17.69
N LEU A 82 14.07 3.90 -16.96
CA LEU A 82 14.54 5.25 -17.27
C LEU A 82 15.23 5.34 -18.64
N SER A 83 16.00 4.32 -19.02
CA SER A 83 16.66 4.27 -20.33
C SER A 83 15.72 4.00 -21.51
N GLN A 84 14.51 3.50 -21.24
CA GLN A 84 13.50 3.21 -22.26
C GLN A 84 12.33 4.19 -22.26
N ARG A 85 12.37 5.24 -21.43
CA ARG A 85 11.28 6.20 -21.21
C ARG A 85 10.77 6.83 -22.51
N ASP A 86 11.65 7.04 -23.50
CA ASP A 86 11.31 7.66 -24.79
C ASP A 86 10.79 6.67 -25.85
N ARG A 87 10.65 5.38 -25.50
CA ARG A 87 10.29 4.30 -26.45
C ARG A 87 9.00 3.55 -26.11
N ILE A 88 8.27 3.96 -25.07
CA ILE A 88 7.05 3.25 -24.65
C ILE A 88 5.84 3.83 -25.39
N GLU A 89 5.82 3.75 -26.70
CA GLU A 89 4.62 3.86 -27.53
C GLU A 89 4.10 2.44 -27.75
N GLY A 90 2.96 2.08 -27.12
CA GLY A 90 2.12 0.93 -27.37
C GLY A 90 2.75 -0.31 -28.04
N GLU A 91 3.82 -0.88 -27.49
CA GLU A 91 4.50 -2.03 -28.08
C GLU A 91 3.73 -3.33 -27.82
N ARG A 92 3.47 -4.13 -28.87
CA ARG A 92 2.93 -5.48 -28.68
C ARG A 92 4.02 -6.41 -28.16
N LYS A 93 3.78 -6.95 -26.96
CA LYS A 93 4.66 -7.95 -26.32
C LYS A 93 3.89 -9.23 -26.05
N HIS A 94 4.59 -10.36 -26.13
CA HIS A 94 4.06 -11.64 -25.69
C HIS A 94 4.47 -11.83 -24.23
N VAL A 95 3.52 -11.78 -23.31
CA VAL A 95 3.77 -11.82 -21.88
C VAL A 95 2.99 -12.93 -21.19
N THR A 96 3.45 -13.32 -20.02
CA THR A 96 2.68 -14.16 -19.09
C THR A 96 2.16 -13.30 -17.96
N VAL A 97 0.85 -13.26 -17.81
CA VAL A 97 0.16 -12.56 -16.73
C VAL A 97 -0.17 -13.55 -15.62
N MET A 98 0.08 -13.18 -14.39
CA MET A 98 -0.26 -13.95 -13.19
C MET A 98 -1.14 -13.12 -12.28
N PHE A 99 -2.34 -13.60 -11.98
CA PHE A 99 -3.24 -13.06 -10.99
C PHE A 99 -3.15 -13.90 -9.71
N CYS A 100 -2.91 -13.24 -8.60
CA CYS A 100 -2.98 -13.85 -7.27
C CYS A 100 -4.08 -13.18 -6.47
N ASP A 101 -4.91 -13.96 -5.78
CA ASP A 101 -6.07 -13.49 -5.02
C ASP A 101 -6.25 -14.36 -3.77
N MET A 102 -6.56 -13.72 -2.63
CA MET A 102 -6.72 -14.44 -1.37
C MET A 102 -8.14 -14.98 -1.22
N VAL A 103 -8.27 -16.28 -0.98
CA VAL A 103 -9.55 -16.93 -0.79
C VAL A 103 -10.17 -16.50 0.54
N GLY A 104 -11.36 -15.87 0.47
CA GLY A 104 -12.16 -15.55 1.66
C GLY A 104 -11.64 -14.39 2.50
N PHE A 105 -10.87 -13.48 1.91
CA PHE A 105 -10.31 -12.33 2.62
C PHE A 105 -11.37 -11.45 3.27
N THR A 106 -12.45 -11.13 2.57
CA THR A 106 -13.54 -10.32 3.11
C THR A 106 -14.06 -10.89 4.43
N HIS A 107 -14.29 -12.20 4.48
CA HIS A 107 -14.75 -12.87 5.70
C HIS A 107 -13.70 -12.91 6.81
N LEU A 108 -12.43 -12.99 6.45
CA LEU A 108 -11.31 -12.89 7.40
C LEU A 108 -11.22 -11.47 7.98
N ALA A 109 -11.34 -10.45 7.14
CA ALA A 109 -11.29 -9.05 7.53
C ALA A 109 -12.43 -8.67 8.48
N ASP A 110 -13.64 -9.15 8.23
CA ASP A 110 -14.79 -8.95 9.13
C ASP A 110 -14.56 -9.52 10.54
N LYS A 111 -13.81 -10.62 10.64
CA LYS A 111 -13.51 -11.27 11.93
C LYS A 111 -12.37 -10.60 12.70
N LEU A 112 -11.36 -10.10 11.98
CA LEU A 112 -10.12 -9.60 12.59
C LEU A 112 -10.16 -8.09 12.87
N GLY A 113 -11.06 -7.37 12.22
CA GLY A 113 -11.07 -5.92 12.22
C GLY A 113 -10.03 -5.29 11.29
N PRO A 114 -10.14 -3.96 11.04
CA PRO A 114 -9.39 -3.29 9.99
C PRO A 114 -7.87 -3.24 10.23
N GLU A 115 -7.43 -2.96 11.46
CA GLU A 115 -6.01 -2.82 11.78
C GLU A 115 -5.24 -4.12 11.60
N GLU A 116 -5.84 -5.23 12.07
CA GLU A 116 -5.19 -6.53 11.98
C GLU A 116 -5.22 -7.09 10.56
N SER A 117 -6.32 -6.88 9.85
CA SER A 117 -6.44 -7.23 8.44
C SER A 117 -5.39 -6.49 7.60
N TYR A 118 -5.18 -5.20 7.89
CA TYR A 118 -4.14 -4.41 7.23
C TYR A 118 -2.74 -5.00 7.48
N ARG A 119 -2.40 -5.34 8.74
CA ARG A 119 -1.09 -5.93 9.08
C ARG A 119 -0.85 -7.25 8.37
N ILE A 120 -1.87 -8.09 8.28
CA ILE A 120 -1.77 -9.39 7.59
C ILE A 120 -1.59 -9.17 6.10
N MET A 121 -2.35 -8.25 5.48
CA MET A 121 -2.23 -7.95 4.06
C MET A 121 -0.88 -7.34 3.71
N ASP A 122 -0.35 -6.44 4.54
CA ASP A 122 0.98 -5.86 4.35
C ASP A 122 2.06 -6.94 4.25
N LYS A 123 2.01 -7.94 5.14
CA LYS A 123 2.91 -9.09 5.12
C LYS A 123 2.71 -9.99 3.90
N ILE A 124 1.46 -10.20 3.50
CA ILE A 124 1.15 -10.97 2.30
C ILE A 124 1.66 -10.26 1.05
N TYR A 125 1.45 -8.96 0.93
CA TYR A 125 1.99 -8.18 -0.19
C TYR A 125 3.51 -8.23 -0.26
N GLU A 126 4.20 -8.05 0.87
CA GLU A 126 5.67 -8.19 0.94
C GLU A 126 6.11 -9.55 0.40
N LEU A 127 5.44 -10.62 0.81
CA LEU A 127 5.74 -11.98 0.38
C LEU A 127 5.46 -12.18 -1.11
N LEU A 128 4.30 -11.74 -1.61
CA LEU A 128 3.92 -11.88 -3.01
C LEU A 128 4.90 -11.13 -3.92
N ILE A 129 5.22 -9.87 -3.59
CA ILE A 129 6.16 -9.04 -4.34
C ILE A 129 7.53 -9.72 -4.42
N HIS A 130 8.08 -10.20 -3.29
CA HIS A 130 9.35 -10.88 -3.28
C HIS A 130 9.35 -12.15 -4.16
N LYS A 131 8.26 -12.96 -4.07
CA LYS A 131 8.19 -14.20 -4.86
C LYS A 131 7.99 -13.96 -6.35
N VAL A 132 7.40 -12.87 -6.75
CA VAL A 132 7.34 -12.43 -8.15
C VAL A 132 8.73 -12.00 -8.63
N HIS A 133 9.41 -11.17 -7.84
CA HIS A 133 10.75 -10.65 -8.20
C HIS A 133 11.83 -11.73 -8.21
N ASP A 134 11.75 -12.75 -7.33
CA ASP A 134 12.68 -13.90 -7.33
C ASP A 134 12.73 -14.63 -8.69
N TYR A 135 11.69 -14.48 -9.51
CA TYR A 135 11.58 -15.10 -10.84
C TYR A 135 11.54 -14.08 -11.99
N ASP A 136 12.09 -12.89 -11.78
CA ASP A 136 12.13 -11.78 -12.75
C ASP A 136 10.76 -11.32 -13.26
N GLY A 137 9.71 -11.50 -12.48
CA GLY A 137 8.40 -10.91 -12.71
C GLY A 137 8.33 -9.48 -12.21
N THR A 138 7.36 -8.73 -12.70
CA THR A 138 7.05 -7.36 -12.27
C THR A 138 5.63 -7.30 -11.75
N VAL A 139 5.44 -6.78 -10.53
CA VAL A 139 4.09 -6.51 -10.02
C VAL A 139 3.57 -5.25 -10.68
N ASN A 140 2.45 -5.37 -11.39
CA ASN A 140 1.83 -4.28 -12.13
C ASN A 140 0.76 -3.58 -11.29
N GLU A 141 -0.04 -4.34 -10.55
CA GLU A 141 -1.17 -3.80 -9.79
C GLU A 141 -1.38 -4.57 -8.48
N MET A 142 -1.84 -3.86 -7.45
CA MET A 142 -2.35 -4.43 -6.19
C MET A 142 -3.88 -4.34 -6.20
N THR A 143 -4.56 -5.48 -6.09
CA THR A 143 -6.02 -5.62 -6.32
C THR A 143 -6.83 -5.74 -5.03
N GLY A 144 -6.39 -5.11 -3.95
CA GLY A 144 -7.07 -5.14 -2.64
C GLY A 144 -6.70 -6.37 -1.80
N ASP A 145 -6.96 -7.58 -2.24
CA ASP A 145 -6.60 -8.83 -1.57
C ASP A 145 -5.66 -9.72 -2.40
N GLY A 146 -5.05 -9.13 -3.44
CA GLY A 146 -4.14 -9.82 -4.34
C GLY A 146 -3.26 -8.90 -5.17
N ILE A 147 -2.61 -9.48 -6.17
CA ILE A 147 -1.75 -8.76 -7.12
C ILE A 147 -1.97 -9.25 -8.54
N MET A 148 -1.70 -8.38 -9.52
CA MET A 148 -1.43 -8.73 -10.89
C MET A 148 0.07 -8.58 -11.17
N ALA A 149 0.69 -9.61 -11.71
CA ALA A 149 2.10 -9.63 -12.06
C ALA A 149 2.31 -10.01 -13.52
N LEU A 150 3.35 -9.44 -14.12
CA LEU A 150 3.75 -9.66 -15.51
C LEU A 150 5.13 -10.32 -15.57
N PHE A 151 5.29 -11.29 -16.47
CA PHE A 151 6.56 -11.90 -16.83
C PHE A 151 6.78 -11.68 -18.34
N GLY A 152 7.87 -10.98 -18.70
CA GLY A 152 8.16 -10.58 -20.07
C GLY A 152 7.86 -9.13 -20.40
N ALA A 153 7.36 -8.33 -19.44
CA ALA A 153 7.20 -6.89 -19.50
C ALA A 153 7.45 -6.24 -18.14
N PRO A 154 7.99 -5.03 -18.07
CA PRO A 154 8.53 -4.24 -19.17
C PRO A 154 9.82 -4.82 -19.76
N ILE A 155 10.49 -5.72 -19.01
CA ILE A 155 11.71 -6.39 -19.42
C ILE A 155 11.35 -7.76 -20.02
N ALA A 156 11.83 -8.03 -21.24
CA ALA A 156 11.70 -9.34 -21.86
C ALA A 156 12.49 -10.38 -21.05
N VAL A 157 11.86 -11.50 -20.75
CA VAL A 157 12.50 -12.63 -20.09
C VAL A 157 12.25 -13.90 -20.90
N GLU A 158 13.26 -14.77 -20.96
CA GLU A 158 13.10 -16.10 -21.51
C GLU A 158 12.27 -16.96 -20.55
N ASP A 159 11.53 -17.92 -21.09
CA ASP A 159 10.71 -18.85 -20.30
C ASP A 159 9.70 -18.18 -19.36
N ALA A 160 9.10 -17.03 -19.75
CA ALA A 160 8.13 -16.32 -18.97
C ALA A 160 7.03 -17.20 -18.33
N PRO A 161 6.41 -18.16 -19.05
CA PRO A 161 5.43 -19.07 -18.48
C PRO A 161 6.00 -19.96 -17.36
N LEU A 162 7.22 -20.48 -17.54
CA LEU A 162 7.87 -21.33 -16.56
C LEU A 162 8.24 -20.53 -15.29
N ARG A 163 8.71 -19.31 -15.46
CA ARG A 163 9.00 -18.38 -14.36
C ARG A 163 7.74 -18.07 -13.56
N ALA A 164 6.62 -17.77 -14.22
CA ALA A 164 5.33 -17.54 -13.60
C ALA A 164 4.85 -18.74 -12.77
N ILE A 165 4.97 -19.96 -13.33
CA ILE A 165 4.59 -21.20 -12.62
C ILE A 165 5.48 -21.43 -11.39
N ARG A 166 6.78 -21.21 -11.48
CA ARG A 166 7.71 -21.34 -10.36
C ARG A 166 7.44 -20.31 -9.28
N SER A 167 7.14 -19.07 -9.68
CA SER A 167 6.71 -17.99 -8.77
C SER A 167 5.43 -18.39 -8.04
N ALA A 168 4.39 -18.84 -8.76
CA ALA A 168 3.12 -19.29 -8.20
C ALA A 168 3.30 -20.43 -7.19
N TYR A 169 4.12 -21.43 -7.52
CA TYR A 169 4.43 -22.52 -6.59
C TYR A 169 5.13 -22.00 -5.32
N SER A 170 6.09 -21.08 -5.49
CA SER A 170 6.80 -20.45 -4.37
C SER A 170 5.85 -19.63 -3.50
N VAL A 171 4.92 -18.87 -4.10
CA VAL A 171 3.86 -18.15 -3.39
C VAL A 171 3.02 -19.08 -2.52
N HIS A 172 2.49 -20.18 -3.10
CA HIS A 172 1.69 -21.15 -2.37
C HIS A 172 2.44 -21.71 -1.14
N ARG A 173 3.71 -22.05 -1.32
CA ARG A 173 4.54 -22.59 -0.24
C ARG A 173 4.75 -21.58 0.88
N GLU A 174 5.07 -20.34 0.54
CA GLU A 174 5.33 -19.30 1.55
C GLU A 174 4.04 -18.84 2.24
N ILE A 175 2.91 -18.73 1.53
CA ILE A 175 1.62 -18.44 2.14
C ILE A 175 1.21 -19.55 3.12
N ALA A 176 1.43 -20.83 2.79
CA ALA A 176 1.16 -21.93 3.71
C ALA A 176 2.00 -21.79 5.00
N ARG A 177 3.30 -21.51 4.88
CA ARG A 177 4.19 -21.29 6.05
C ARG A 177 3.75 -20.09 6.89
N PHE A 178 3.41 -18.98 6.23
CA PHE A 178 2.91 -17.79 6.93
C PHE A 178 1.59 -18.07 7.63
N SER A 179 0.68 -18.79 6.97
CA SER A 179 -0.60 -19.21 7.55
C SER A 179 -0.42 -20.09 8.79
N ASP A 180 0.49 -21.06 8.75
CA ASP A 180 0.76 -21.95 9.88
C ASP A 180 1.33 -21.16 11.07
N LYS A 181 2.25 -20.23 10.82
CA LYS A 181 2.80 -19.34 11.85
C LYS A 181 1.71 -18.45 12.47
N LEU A 182 0.87 -17.82 11.64
CA LEU A 182 -0.22 -16.97 12.09
C LEU A 182 -1.21 -17.73 12.98
N ARG A 183 -1.51 -19.00 12.65
CA ARG A 183 -2.39 -19.86 13.42
C ARG A 183 -1.79 -20.35 14.75
N GLN A 184 -0.47 -20.39 14.86
CA GLN A 184 0.23 -20.63 16.14
C GLN A 184 0.19 -19.42 17.06
N GLU A 185 0.20 -18.21 16.49
CA GLU A 185 0.16 -16.96 17.25
C GLU A 185 -1.27 -16.53 17.62
N LYS A 186 -2.28 -17.01 16.89
CA LYS A 186 -3.68 -16.61 17.04
C LYS A 186 -4.63 -17.77 16.88
N ASP A 187 -5.45 -17.98 17.89
CA ASP A 187 -6.53 -18.96 17.85
C ASP A 187 -7.64 -18.53 16.88
N ASN A 188 -8.31 -19.52 16.27
CA ASN A 188 -9.49 -19.34 15.41
C ASN A 188 -9.29 -18.63 14.07
N ILE A 189 -8.07 -18.55 13.53
CA ILE A 189 -7.85 -18.09 12.15
C ILE A 189 -7.93 -19.30 11.20
N ALA A 190 -8.79 -19.17 10.17
CA ALA A 190 -8.84 -20.16 9.09
C ALA A 190 -7.53 -20.17 8.28
N PRO A 191 -7.10 -21.31 7.72
CA PRO A 191 -5.92 -21.37 6.89
C PRO A 191 -6.01 -20.39 5.72
N LEU A 192 -4.96 -19.57 5.55
CA LEU A 192 -4.85 -18.67 4.40
C LEU A 192 -4.60 -19.48 3.13
N LYS A 193 -5.30 -19.14 2.07
CA LYS A 193 -5.17 -19.80 0.76
C LYS A 193 -5.15 -18.75 -0.33
N MET A 194 -4.32 -18.96 -1.36
CA MET A 194 -4.29 -18.14 -2.56
C MET A 194 -4.91 -18.88 -3.72
N ARG A 195 -5.63 -18.16 -4.58
CA ARG A 195 -5.95 -18.58 -5.94
C ARG A 195 -4.94 -17.91 -6.86
N ILE A 196 -4.40 -18.66 -7.81
CA ILE A 196 -3.46 -18.12 -8.79
C ILE A 196 -3.92 -18.56 -10.18
N GLY A 197 -4.14 -17.56 -11.04
CA GLY A 197 -4.42 -17.75 -12.45
C GLY A 197 -3.24 -17.29 -13.28
N ILE A 198 -2.84 -18.05 -14.28
CA ILE A 198 -1.74 -17.72 -15.19
C ILE A 198 -2.23 -17.85 -16.64
N HIS A 199 -1.95 -16.80 -17.42
CA HIS A 199 -2.25 -16.80 -18.85
C HIS A 199 -1.10 -16.20 -19.64
N THR A 200 -0.84 -16.74 -20.83
CA THR A 200 0.20 -16.23 -21.73
C THR A 200 -0.43 -15.79 -23.05
N GLY A 201 -0.08 -14.60 -23.50
CA GLY A 201 -0.63 -14.07 -24.74
C GLY A 201 -0.03 -12.73 -25.14
N PRO A 202 -0.41 -12.22 -26.32
CA PRO A 202 0.00 -10.89 -26.76
C PRO A 202 -0.77 -9.81 -25.99
N VAL A 203 -0.05 -8.83 -25.49
CA VAL A 203 -0.60 -7.61 -24.85
C VAL A 203 0.01 -6.37 -25.49
N VAL A 204 -0.65 -5.24 -25.34
CA VAL A 204 -0.09 -3.93 -25.67
C VAL A 204 0.47 -3.35 -24.36
N VAL A 205 1.77 -3.12 -24.34
CA VAL A 205 2.46 -2.49 -23.22
C VAL A 205 2.69 -1.03 -23.57
N GLY A 206 2.17 -0.11 -22.78
CA GLY A 206 2.30 1.33 -23.02
C GLY A 206 2.08 2.13 -21.76
N THR A 207 2.38 3.43 -21.82
CA THR A 207 2.00 4.39 -20.78
C THR A 207 0.67 5.02 -21.15
N VAL A 208 -0.33 4.92 -20.27
CA VAL A 208 -1.62 5.59 -20.44
C VAL A 208 -1.65 6.81 -19.52
N GLY A 209 -1.74 8.00 -20.13
CA GLY A 209 -1.82 9.27 -19.41
C GLY A 209 -0.47 9.78 -18.89
N ASN A 210 -0.53 10.76 -17.97
CA ASN A 210 0.65 11.37 -17.37
C ASN A 210 1.21 10.58 -16.17
N ASP A 211 0.54 9.52 -15.74
CA ASP A 211 0.98 8.66 -14.65
C ASP A 211 1.61 7.38 -15.23
N LEU A 212 2.71 6.93 -14.59
CA LEU A 212 3.43 5.71 -14.92
C LEU A 212 2.58 4.45 -14.61
N ARG A 213 1.46 4.29 -15.31
CA ARG A 213 0.68 3.06 -15.33
C ARG A 213 1.03 2.28 -16.59
N VAL A 214 1.44 1.05 -16.43
CA VAL A 214 1.56 0.07 -17.51
C VAL A 214 0.24 -0.67 -17.56
N GLU A 215 -0.55 -0.44 -18.60
CA GLU A 215 -1.77 -1.21 -18.91
C GLU A 215 -1.55 -2.09 -20.13
#